data_90357fbbfd5ff91940a3144ded0ba1e7
#
_entry.id   90357fbbfd5ff91940a3144ded0ba1e7
#
_cell.length_a   1.000
_cell.length_b   1.000
_cell.length_c   1.000
_cell.angle_alpha   90.00
_cell.angle_beta   90.00
_cell.angle_gamma   90.00
#
_symmetry.space_group_name_H-M   'P 1'
#
loop_
_entity.id
_entity.type
_entity.pdbx_description
1 polymer ?
#
loop_
_entity_poly.entity_id
_entity_poly.type
_entity_poly.pdbx_seq_one_letter_code
_entity_poly.pdbx_strand_id
1 'polypeptide(L)'
;MPRKGPIPPVEHAVERDIHAIASLNNLFAPDGLTLMRTEAFVTSHLQDYQVVRTRGGRVLGCVALDEYSPSLVELVSLAVSPTAQGQGIGRRLIAAAVELARQRGYPELFAISLADGLFLGMGFDESTIMHYPEKIQRY
;
A
#
# COMPACT_ATOMS: atom_id res chain seq x y z
N MET A 1 -27.47 -12.76 -7.13
CA MET A 1 -26.11 -12.33 -6.82
C MET A 1 -26.00 -10.81 -6.71
N PRO A 2 -25.55 -10.33 -5.59
CA PRO A 2 -25.45 -8.89 -5.46
C PRO A 2 -24.42 -8.37 -6.45
N ARG A 3 -24.80 -7.31 -7.13
CA ARG A 3 -23.91 -6.64 -8.05
C ARG A 3 -22.94 -5.79 -7.28
N LYS A 4 -21.67 -5.92 -7.57
CA LYS A 4 -20.65 -5.05 -6.99
C LYS A 4 -20.74 -3.70 -7.68
N GLY A 5 -20.83 -2.65 -6.89
CA GLY A 5 -20.78 -1.29 -7.40
C GLY A 5 -19.42 -0.93 -7.93
N PRO A 6 -19.28 0.25 -8.52
CA PRO A 6 -17.98 0.74 -8.94
C PRO A 6 -17.04 0.85 -7.74
N ILE A 7 -15.76 0.60 -8.01
CA ILE A 7 -14.73 0.75 -6.98
C ILE A 7 -14.59 2.24 -6.64
N PRO A 8 -14.68 2.63 -5.36
CA PRO A 8 -14.45 4.01 -4.98
C PRO A 8 -13.04 4.47 -5.38
N PRO A 9 -12.83 5.77 -5.57
CA PRO A 9 -11.51 6.28 -5.94
C PRO A 9 -10.50 6.11 -4.80
N VAL A 10 -9.23 6.07 -5.16
CA VAL A 10 -8.15 6.14 -4.19
C VAL A 10 -7.98 7.60 -3.77
N GLU A 11 -7.88 7.84 -2.48
CA GLU A 11 -7.74 9.17 -1.91
C GLU A 11 -6.59 9.20 -0.91
N HIS A 12 -6.05 10.38 -0.66
CA HIS A 12 -5.08 10.55 0.42
C HIS A 12 -5.73 10.22 1.76
N ALA A 13 -5.00 9.54 2.63
CA ALA A 13 -5.46 9.25 3.98
C ALA A 13 -5.60 10.55 4.77
N VAL A 14 -6.59 10.59 5.63
CA VAL A 14 -6.81 11.70 6.55
C VAL A 14 -6.86 11.17 7.97
N GLU A 15 -6.88 12.08 8.95
CA GLU A 15 -6.76 11.73 10.36
C GLU A 15 -7.76 10.67 10.81
N ARG A 16 -9.00 10.76 10.36
CA ARG A 16 -10.04 9.79 10.74
C ARG A 16 -9.77 8.37 10.24
N ASP A 17 -8.84 8.20 9.30
CA ASP A 17 -8.51 6.88 8.75
C ASP A 17 -7.45 6.14 9.56
N ILE A 18 -6.76 6.81 10.48
CA ILE A 18 -5.58 6.27 11.17
C ILE A 18 -5.83 4.92 11.83
N HIS A 19 -6.87 4.83 12.63
CA HIS A 19 -7.19 3.60 13.34
C HIS A 19 -7.49 2.46 12.37
N ALA A 20 -8.26 2.73 11.33
CA ALA A 20 -8.63 1.73 10.33
C ALA A 20 -7.42 1.27 9.51
N ILE A 21 -6.52 2.19 9.17
CA ILE A 21 -5.29 1.86 8.45
C ILE A 21 -4.42 0.92 9.31
N ALA A 22 -4.19 1.27 10.56
CA ALA A 22 -3.38 0.44 11.46
C ALA A 22 -4.00 -0.94 11.64
N SER A 23 -5.31 -0.99 11.88
CA SER A 23 -6.03 -2.25 12.07
C SER A 23 -5.95 -3.13 10.84
N LEU A 24 -6.16 -2.55 9.66
CA LEU A 24 -6.15 -3.30 8.40
C LEU A 24 -4.75 -3.81 8.07
N ASN A 25 -3.74 -2.94 8.22
CA ASN A 25 -2.36 -3.33 8.02
C ASN A 25 -1.97 -4.49 8.94
N ASN A 26 -2.32 -4.38 10.23
CA ASN A 26 -1.89 -5.35 11.24
C ASN A 26 -2.65 -6.68 11.14
N LEU A 27 -3.80 -6.67 10.49
CA LEU A 27 -4.54 -7.90 10.22
C LEU A 27 -3.71 -8.92 9.42
N PHE A 28 -2.83 -8.43 8.54
CA PHE A 28 -2.02 -9.27 7.67
C PHE A 28 -0.59 -9.49 8.19
N ALA A 29 -0.23 -8.86 9.31
CA ALA A 29 1.13 -8.98 9.85
C ALA A 29 1.47 -10.42 10.32
N PRO A 30 0.56 -11.17 10.95
CA PRO A 30 0.87 -12.55 11.35
C PRO A 30 1.20 -13.47 10.17
N ASP A 31 0.68 -13.15 8.97
CA ASP A 31 0.94 -13.94 7.77
C ASP A 31 2.20 -13.47 7.01
N GLY A 32 2.92 -12.49 7.56
CA GLY A 32 4.12 -11.96 6.94
C GLY A 32 3.86 -11.03 5.74
N LEU A 33 2.60 -10.65 5.49
CA LEU A 33 2.24 -9.82 4.34
C LEU A 33 2.49 -8.35 4.58
N THR A 34 2.45 -7.91 5.84
CA THR A 34 2.75 -6.54 6.24
C THR A 34 3.58 -6.56 7.51
N LEU A 35 4.25 -5.46 7.82
CA LEU A 35 4.88 -5.27 9.13
C LEU A 35 3.87 -4.64 10.08
N MET A 36 3.93 -5.01 11.37
CA MET A 36 3.10 -4.37 12.38
C MET A 36 3.36 -2.86 12.42
N ARG A 37 2.29 -2.07 12.48
CA ARG A 37 2.37 -0.61 12.58
C ARG A 37 1.45 -0.11 13.68
N THR A 38 1.95 0.80 14.51
CA THR A 38 1.13 1.47 15.52
C THR A 38 0.35 2.62 14.90
N GLU A 39 -0.68 3.08 15.61
CA GLU A 39 -1.38 4.29 15.17
C GLU A 39 -0.45 5.50 15.17
N ALA A 40 0.49 5.56 16.11
CA ALA A 40 1.49 6.63 16.14
C ALA A 40 2.36 6.63 14.89
N PHE A 41 2.76 5.45 14.40
CA PHE A 41 3.50 5.33 13.18
C PHE A 41 2.69 5.85 11.99
N VAL A 42 1.44 5.41 11.88
CA VAL A 42 0.55 5.85 10.80
C VAL A 42 0.35 7.36 10.84
N THR A 43 0.16 7.91 12.04
CA THR A 43 0.01 9.36 12.23
C THR A 43 1.22 10.11 11.69
N SER A 44 2.43 9.66 12.03
CA SER A 44 3.67 10.29 11.60
C SER A 44 3.90 10.21 10.10
N HIS A 45 3.29 9.24 9.43
CA HIS A 45 3.48 8.98 7.99
C HIS A 45 2.19 9.17 7.19
N LEU A 46 1.21 9.87 7.77
CA LEU A 46 -0.13 9.94 7.19
C LEU A 46 -0.13 10.44 5.75
N GLN A 47 0.72 11.40 5.44
CA GLN A 47 0.84 11.96 4.09
C GLN A 47 1.32 10.95 3.04
N ASP A 48 1.89 9.84 3.49
CA ASP A 48 2.40 8.78 2.59
C ASP A 48 1.36 7.68 2.36
N TYR A 49 0.23 7.73 3.05
CA TYR A 49 -0.82 6.72 2.94
C TYR A 49 -1.92 7.17 2.00
N GLN A 50 -2.42 6.20 1.22
CA GLN A 50 -3.59 6.36 0.38
C GLN A 50 -4.59 5.27 0.75
N VAL A 51 -5.87 5.57 0.60
CA VAL A 51 -6.96 4.67 1.01
C VAL A 51 -8.05 4.61 -0.06
N VAL A 52 -8.81 3.51 -0.02
CA VAL A 52 -10.10 3.40 -0.69
C VAL A 52 -11.15 3.30 0.43
N ARG A 53 -12.13 4.19 0.42
CA ARG A 53 -13.21 4.23 1.40
C ARG A 53 -14.55 3.97 0.75
N THR A 54 -15.47 3.38 1.52
CA THR A 54 -16.88 3.37 1.12
C THR A 54 -17.46 4.78 1.21
N ARG A 55 -18.63 4.97 0.65
CA ARG A 55 -19.35 6.24 0.78
C ARG A 55 -19.55 6.64 2.24
N GLY A 56 -19.74 5.67 3.14
CA GLY A 56 -19.89 5.93 4.57
C GLY A 56 -18.58 6.21 5.31
N GLY A 57 -17.43 6.17 4.62
CA GLY A 57 -16.14 6.48 5.21
C GLY A 57 -15.36 5.27 5.76
N ARG A 58 -15.86 4.07 5.57
CA ARG A 58 -15.15 2.85 5.99
C ARG A 58 -13.98 2.58 5.06
N VAL A 59 -12.79 2.35 5.61
CA VAL A 59 -11.60 2.03 4.82
C VAL A 59 -11.68 0.58 4.34
N LEU A 60 -11.63 0.40 3.04
CA LEU A 60 -11.63 -0.92 2.39
C LEU A 60 -10.22 -1.39 2.04
N GLY A 61 -9.29 -0.48 1.89
CA GLY A 61 -7.92 -0.80 1.58
C GLY A 61 -7.00 0.37 1.79
N CYS A 62 -5.70 0.09 1.91
CA CYS A 62 -4.68 1.11 2.10
C CYS A 62 -3.38 0.70 1.43
N VAL A 63 -2.52 1.68 1.21
CA VAL A 63 -1.16 1.52 0.70
C VAL A 63 -0.34 2.71 1.15
N ALA A 64 0.97 2.54 1.25
CA ALA A 64 1.85 3.64 1.61
C ALA A 64 3.15 3.59 0.80
N LEU A 65 3.83 4.72 0.77
CA LEU A 65 5.19 4.84 0.25
C LEU A 65 6.15 5.06 1.41
N ASP A 66 7.30 4.40 1.36
CA ASP A 66 8.36 4.54 2.35
C ASP A 66 9.66 4.87 1.62
N GLU A 67 10.15 6.10 1.77
CA GLU A 67 11.37 6.52 1.11
C GLU A 67 12.59 5.87 1.75
N TYR A 68 13.44 5.27 0.92
CA TYR A 68 14.73 4.74 1.34
C TYR A 68 15.85 5.72 1.02
N SER A 69 15.73 6.43 -0.11
CA SER A 69 16.67 7.47 -0.53
C SER A 69 15.93 8.40 -1.49
N PRO A 70 16.52 9.54 -1.88
CA PRO A 70 15.87 10.41 -2.87
C PRO A 70 15.59 9.75 -4.21
N SER A 71 16.25 8.63 -4.50
CA SER A 71 16.08 7.92 -5.77
C SER A 71 15.28 6.60 -5.65
N LEU A 72 14.90 6.18 -4.44
CA LEU A 72 14.31 4.86 -4.24
C LEU A 72 13.22 4.90 -3.17
N VAL A 73 12.03 4.46 -3.55
CA VAL A 73 10.89 4.39 -2.64
C VAL A 73 10.31 2.98 -2.63
N GLU A 74 9.87 2.53 -1.48
CA GLU A 74 9.20 1.24 -1.31
C GLU A 74 7.69 1.42 -1.21
N LEU A 75 6.95 0.59 -1.93
CA LEU A 75 5.50 0.44 -1.75
C LEU A 75 5.30 -0.52 -0.58
N VAL A 76 4.63 -0.05 0.46
CA VAL A 76 4.43 -0.81 1.71
C VAL A 76 2.98 -0.73 2.15
N SER A 77 2.64 -1.52 3.17
CA SER A 77 1.34 -1.48 3.82
C SER A 77 0.15 -1.68 2.88
N LEU A 78 0.35 -2.42 1.79
CA LEU A 78 -0.75 -2.76 0.90
C LEU A 78 -1.65 -3.78 1.60
N ALA A 79 -2.87 -3.39 1.88
CA ALA A 79 -3.83 -4.26 2.55
C ALA A 79 -5.23 -3.94 2.06
N VAL A 80 -6.00 -5.00 1.77
CA VAL A 80 -7.40 -4.88 1.35
C VAL A 80 -8.24 -5.71 2.30
N SER A 81 -9.31 -5.11 2.82
CA SER A 81 -10.23 -5.80 3.72
C SER A 81 -10.67 -7.13 3.12
N PRO A 82 -10.69 -8.23 3.92
CA PRO A 82 -11.13 -9.54 3.41
C PRO A 82 -12.50 -9.52 2.74
N THR A 83 -13.40 -8.66 3.21
CA THR A 83 -14.75 -8.54 2.62
C THR A 83 -14.76 -7.81 1.29
N ALA A 84 -13.67 -7.16 0.93
CA ALA A 84 -13.57 -6.36 -0.29
C ALA A 84 -12.54 -6.90 -1.29
N GLN A 85 -11.91 -8.02 -1.00
CA GLN A 85 -10.93 -8.63 -1.90
C GLN A 85 -11.61 -9.18 -3.16
N GLY A 86 -10.85 -9.32 -4.23
CA GLY A 86 -11.34 -9.85 -5.49
C GLY A 86 -12.10 -8.85 -6.34
N GLN A 87 -12.07 -7.56 -5.98
CA GLN A 87 -12.78 -6.51 -6.71
C GLN A 87 -11.86 -5.56 -7.49
N GLY A 88 -10.54 -5.77 -7.41
CA GLY A 88 -9.58 -4.90 -8.08
C GLY A 88 -9.11 -3.72 -7.25
N ILE A 89 -9.43 -3.67 -5.97
CA ILE A 89 -9.02 -2.56 -5.08
C ILE A 89 -7.49 -2.54 -4.93
N GLY A 90 -6.87 -3.71 -4.75
CA GLY A 90 -5.41 -3.81 -4.62
C GLY A 90 -4.70 -3.24 -5.83
N ARG A 91 -5.17 -3.56 -7.03
CA ARG A 91 -4.60 -3.03 -8.27
C ARG A 91 -4.71 -1.51 -8.35
N ARG A 92 -5.84 -0.96 -7.92
CA ARG A 92 -6.03 0.49 -7.89
C ARG A 92 -5.10 1.17 -6.90
N LEU A 93 -4.90 0.55 -5.74
CA LEU A 93 -3.98 1.07 -4.73
C LEU A 93 -2.54 1.06 -5.24
N ILE A 94 -2.11 -0.03 -5.87
CA ILE A 94 -0.77 -0.12 -6.45
C ILE A 94 -0.58 0.96 -7.52
N ALA A 95 -1.54 1.11 -8.43
CA ALA A 95 -1.47 2.12 -9.49
C ALA A 95 -1.39 3.53 -8.92
N ALA A 96 -2.17 3.81 -7.87
CA ALA A 96 -2.14 5.12 -7.21
C ALA A 96 -0.81 5.38 -6.51
N ALA A 97 -0.22 4.36 -5.87
CA ALA A 97 1.09 4.49 -5.23
C ALA A 97 2.18 4.76 -6.25
N VAL A 98 2.15 4.06 -7.39
CA VAL A 98 3.10 4.29 -8.48
C VAL A 98 2.99 5.71 -9.01
N GLU A 99 1.76 6.19 -9.21
CA GLU A 99 1.54 7.56 -9.69
C GLU A 99 2.00 8.59 -8.67
N LEU A 100 1.76 8.36 -7.39
CA LEU A 100 2.23 9.25 -6.33
C LEU A 100 3.75 9.30 -6.29
N ALA A 101 4.41 8.15 -6.43
CA ALA A 101 5.86 8.08 -6.48
C ALA A 101 6.40 8.87 -7.68
N ARG A 102 5.75 8.76 -8.83
CA ARG A 102 6.11 9.50 -10.04
C ARG A 102 5.96 11.00 -9.82
N GLN A 103 4.85 11.43 -9.23
CA GLN A 103 4.59 12.84 -8.93
C GLN A 103 5.61 13.41 -7.96
N ARG A 104 6.12 12.60 -7.03
CA ARG A 104 7.14 12.99 -6.06
C ARG A 104 8.56 12.93 -6.63
N GLY A 105 8.72 12.46 -7.86
CA GLY A 105 9.99 12.45 -8.55
C GLY A 105 10.91 11.28 -8.25
N TYR A 106 10.38 10.18 -7.69
CA TYR A 106 11.19 8.98 -7.47
C TYR A 106 11.44 8.27 -8.80
N PRO A 107 12.72 8.05 -9.19
CA PRO A 107 13.01 7.31 -10.43
C PRO A 107 12.79 5.81 -10.30
N GLU A 108 12.82 5.27 -9.07
CA GLU A 108 12.64 3.84 -8.86
C GLU A 108 11.69 3.57 -7.71
N LEU A 109 10.83 2.57 -7.91
CA LEU A 109 9.93 2.07 -6.87
C LEU A 109 10.05 0.56 -6.83
N PHE A 110 10.06 -0.01 -5.63
CA PHE A 110 10.07 -1.45 -5.45
C PHE A 110 9.06 -1.86 -4.39
N ALA A 111 8.72 -3.15 -4.40
CA ALA A 111 7.87 -3.75 -3.39
C ALA A 111 8.40 -5.14 -3.05
N ILE A 112 8.33 -5.50 -1.78
CA ILE A 112 8.57 -6.88 -1.36
C ILE A 112 7.21 -7.50 -1.12
N SER A 113 6.87 -8.53 -1.88
CA SER A 113 5.50 -9.05 -1.86
C SER A 113 5.48 -10.56 -2.02
N LEU A 114 4.52 -11.18 -1.33
CA LEU A 114 4.15 -12.57 -1.56
C LEU A 114 3.10 -12.70 -2.66
N ALA A 115 2.59 -11.58 -3.18
CA ALA A 115 1.60 -11.53 -4.27
C ALA A 115 2.28 -11.19 -5.60
N ASP A 116 3.32 -11.91 -5.96
CA ASP A 116 4.17 -11.62 -7.12
C ASP A 116 3.38 -11.50 -8.42
N GLY A 117 2.41 -12.39 -8.64
CA GLY A 117 1.59 -12.36 -9.86
C GLY A 117 0.86 -11.04 -10.05
N LEU A 118 0.37 -10.43 -8.96
CA LEU A 118 -0.32 -9.16 -9.03
C LEU A 118 0.64 -8.04 -9.48
N PHE A 119 1.82 -7.98 -8.87
CA PHE A 119 2.80 -6.94 -9.20
C PHE A 119 3.37 -7.13 -10.61
N LEU A 120 3.72 -8.35 -10.98
CA LEU A 120 4.22 -8.63 -12.32
C LEU A 120 3.19 -8.28 -13.39
N GLY A 121 1.91 -8.59 -13.13
CA GLY A 121 0.82 -8.24 -14.04
C GLY A 121 0.62 -6.75 -14.22
N MET A 122 1.17 -5.92 -13.34
CA MET A 122 1.09 -4.46 -13.41
C MET A 122 2.40 -3.81 -13.90
N GLY A 123 3.32 -4.60 -14.44
CA GLY A 123 4.54 -4.08 -15.03
C GLY A 123 5.75 -4.02 -14.08
N PHE A 124 5.64 -4.61 -12.92
CA PHE A 124 6.79 -4.72 -12.02
C PHE A 124 7.68 -5.87 -12.47
N ASP A 125 8.99 -5.63 -12.48
CA ASP A 125 9.97 -6.67 -12.75
C ASP A 125 10.37 -7.36 -11.46
N GLU A 126 10.64 -8.66 -11.53
CA GLU A 126 11.16 -9.39 -10.39
C GLU A 126 12.58 -8.98 -10.10
N SER A 127 12.86 -8.68 -8.83
CA SER A 127 14.19 -8.31 -8.35
C SER A 127 14.44 -8.93 -7.01
N THR A 128 15.72 -9.05 -6.64
CA THR A 128 16.09 -9.50 -5.31
C THR A 128 16.44 -8.29 -4.43
N ILE A 129 16.38 -8.49 -3.11
CA ILE A 129 16.78 -7.44 -2.16
C ILE A 129 18.24 -7.01 -2.35
N MET A 130 19.06 -7.87 -2.95
CA MET A 130 20.47 -7.55 -3.22
C MET A 130 20.65 -6.39 -4.19
N HIS A 131 19.63 -6.07 -4.97
CA HIS A 131 19.66 -4.93 -5.89
C HIS A 131 19.36 -3.59 -5.20
N TYR A 132 19.02 -3.61 -3.91
CA TYR A 132 18.62 -2.43 -3.15
C TYR A 132 19.41 -2.34 -1.85
N PRO A 133 20.65 -1.83 -1.90
CA PRO A 133 21.54 -1.79 -0.73
C PRO A 133 20.94 -1.05 0.46
N GLU A 134 20.17 0.00 0.22
CA GLU A 134 19.51 0.75 1.29
C GLU A 134 18.52 -0.13 2.05
N LYS A 135 17.80 -1.00 1.34
CA LYS A 135 16.87 -1.95 1.96
C LYS A 135 17.62 -2.95 2.84
N ILE A 136 18.75 -3.47 2.36
CA ILE A 136 19.57 -4.40 3.11
C ILE A 136 20.07 -3.75 4.40
N GLN A 137 20.52 -2.52 4.33
CA GLN A 137 21.03 -1.79 5.50
C GLN A 137 19.97 -1.53 6.55
N ARG A 138 18.69 -1.48 6.20
CA ARG A 138 17.60 -1.24 7.13
C ARG A 138 17.12 -2.49 7.86
N TYR A 139 17.51 -3.64 7.41
CA TYR A 139 17.23 -4.90 8.03
C TYR A 139 18.49 -5.49 8.64
#